data_b640b0d64c7095e33bcb69ef3b962041
#
_entry.id   b640b0d64c7095e33bcb69ef3b962041
#
_cell.length_a   1.000
_cell.length_b   1.000
_cell.length_c   1.000
_cell.angle_alpha   90.00
_cell.angle_beta   90.00
_cell.angle_gamma   90.00
#
_symmetry.space_group_name_H-M   'P 1'
#
loop_
_entity.id
_entity.type
_entity.pdbx_description
1 polymer ?
#
loop_
_entity_poly.entity_id
_entity_poly.type
_entity_poly.pdbx_seq_one_letter_code
_entity_poly.pdbx_strand_id
1 'polypeptide(L)'
;MAELGLLKEAAEDLIKTYHRKAPFVKMLSEAVTRRAEDSGKIRTIGGRLCHFDMWEPHGYGIKKALPHADALREHGPGIKRAFTYKALNKLIQGSAADMTKKAMLALYEAGVIPHIQIHDELDISVESPEQIEKIINIMEDAVKLEVPNKVDYEEGDSWGDIH
;
A
#
# COMPACT_ATOMS: atom_id res chain seq x y z
N MET A 1 -9.42 16.28 8.40
CA MET A 1 -10.08 16.73 9.66
C MET A 1 -11.38 17.45 9.39
N ALA A 2 -11.47 18.26 8.34
CA ALA A 2 -12.72 18.93 7.95
C ALA A 2 -13.85 17.96 7.53
N GLU A 3 -13.51 16.82 6.97
CA GLU A 3 -14.48 15.81 6.48
C GLU A 3 -15.27 15.11 7.60
N LEU A 4 -14.75 15.05 8.83
CA LEU A 4 -15.42 14.40 9.95
C LEU A 4 -16.16 15.39 10.87
N GLY A 5 -16.10 16.70 10.61
CA GLY A 5 -16.73 17.73 11.45
C GLY A 5 -16.25 17.78 12.91
N LEU A 6 -15.10 17.14 13.21
CA LEU A 6 -14.56 17.06 14.57
C LEU A 6 -13.75 18.32 14.92
N LEU A 7 -13.90 18.78 16.15
CA LEU A 7 -13.01 19.76 16.73
C LEU A 7 -11.59 19.19 16.83
N LYS A 8 -10.57 20.04 16.73
CA LYS A 8 -9.16 19.62 16.74
C LYS A 8 -8.82 18.73 17.95
N GLU A 9 -9.27 19.09 19.14
CA GLU A 9 -9.04 18.32 20.37
C GLU A 9 -9.66 16.91 20.32
N ALA A 10 -10.89 16.80 19.82
CA ALA A 10 -11.55 15.50 19.65
C ALA A 10 -10.82 14.62 18.62
N ALA A 11 -10.29 15.19 17.55
CA ALA A 11 -9.49 14.47 16.56
C ALA A 11 -8.15 13.99 17.14
N GLU A 12 -7.49 14.82 17.96
CA GLU A 12 -6.24 14.43 18.65
C GLU A 12 -6.48 13.30 19.65
N ASP A 13 -7.57 13.34 20.40
CA ASP A 13 -7.92 12.29 21.36
C ASP A 13 -8.32 10.98 20.68
N LEU A 14 -8.97 11.06 19.53
CA LEU A 14 -9.26 9.89 18.70
C LEU A 14 -7.96 9.22 18.24
N ILE A 15 -7.01 9.99 17.72
CA ILE A 15 -5.69 9.49 17.29
C ILE A 15 -4.92 8.87 18.46
N LYS A 16 -4.89 9.53 19.62
CA LYS A 16 -4.25 8.98 20.84
C LYS A 16 -4.90 7.65 21.25
N THR A 17 -6.23 7.59 21.22
CA THR A 17 -6.98 6.38 21.55
C THR A 17 -6.70 5.26 20.57
N TYR A 18 -6.65 5.56 19.26
CA TYR A 18 -6.27 4.60 18.23
C TYR A 18 -4.87 4.02 18.47
N HIS A 19 -3.87 4.87 18.70
CA HIS A 19 -2.50 4.42 18.96
C HIS A 19 -2.36 3.63 20.26
N ARG A 20 -3.20 3.91 21.25
CA ARG A 20 -3.25 3.13 22.50
C ARG A 20 -3.85 1.74 22.29
N LYS A 21 -4.89 1.63 21.46
CA LYS A 21 -5.57 0.36 21.17
C LYS A 21 -4.81 -0.49 20.13
N ALA A 22 -4.10 0.15 19.21
CA ALA A 22 -3.32 -0.49 18.16
C ALA A 22 -1.86 0.00 18.13
N PRO A 23 -1.07 -0.24 19.21
CA PRO A 23 0.29 0.28 19.33
C PRO A 23 1.22 -0.25 18.24
N PHE A 24 0.96 -1.44 17.71
CA PHE A 24 1.74 -2.05 16.62
C PHE A 24 1.75 -1.20 15.34
N VAL A 25 0.68 -0.46 15.05
CA VAL A 25 0.62 0.43 13.87
C VAL A 25 1.66 1.55 13.98
N LYS A 26 1.76 2.18 15.15
CA LYS A 26 2.75 3.21 15.41
C LYS A 26 4.16 2.63 15.36
N MET A 27 4.39 1.50 16.01
CA MET A 27 5.69 0.82 16.03
C MET A 27 6.14 0.43 14.61
N LEU A 28 5.24 -0.12 13.79
CA LEU A 28 5.52 -0.45 12.40
C LEU A 28 5.86 0.81 11.60
N SER A 29 5.09 1.88 11.74
CA SER A 29 5.33 3.15 11.06
C SER A 29 6.72 3.71 11.36
N GLU A 30 7.09 3.75 12.64
CA GLU A 30 8.40 4.24 13.08
C GLU A 30 9.55 3.36 12.57
N ALA A 31 9.38 2.02 12.63
CA ALA A 31 10.39 1.08 12.16
C ALA A 31 10.62 1.18 10.65
N VAL A 32 9.54 1.26 9.86
CA VAL A 32 9.64 1.36 8.41
C VAL A 32 10.20 2.71 7.98
N THR A 33 9.80 3.81 8.64
CA THR A 33 10.34 5.15 8.38
C THR A 33 11.84 5.19 8.67
N ARG A 34 12.27 4.70 9.83
CA ARG A 34 13.69 4.61 10.19
C ARG A 34 14.48 3.79 9.17
N ARG A 35 13.94 2.64 8.73
CA ARG A 35 14.61 1.83 7.71
C ARG A 35 14.73 2.57 6.38
N ALA A 36 13.71 3.34 5.98
CA ALA A 36 13.77 4.17 4.78
C ALA A 36 14.82 5.29 4.90
N GLU A 37 14.96 5.90 6.08
CA GLU A 37 15.97 6.91 6.37
C GLU A 37 17.39 6.33 6.33
N ASP A 38 17.62 5.21 7.00
CA ASP A 38 18.95 4.60 7.13
C ASP A 38 19.42 3.98 5.82
N SER A 39 18.61 3.09 5.24
CA SER A 39 18.99 2.26 4.09
C SER A 39 18.57 2.83 2.73
N GLY A 40 17.67 3.83 2.71
CA GLY A 40 17.08 4.39 1.48
C GLY A 40 16.12 3.46 0.76
N LYS A 41 15.72 2.36 1.39
CA LYS A 41 14.83 1.37 0.75
C LYS A 41 14.03 0.58 1.77
N ILE A 42 12.82 0.17 1.35
CA ILE A 42 11.97 -0.78 2.04
C ILE A 42 11.61 -1.92 1.08
N ARG A 43 11.13 -3.04 1.61
CA ARG A 43 10.77 -4.21 0.81
C ARG A 43 9.32 -4.59 1.12
N THR A 44 8.52 -4.75 0.07
CA THR A 44 7.13 -5.24 0.15
C THR A 44 7.07 -6.73 0.50
N ILE A 45 5.88 -7.24 0.79
CA ILE A 45 5.65 -8.67 1.06
C ILE A 45 6.04 -9.56 -0.12
N GLY A 46 5.88 -9.06 -1.36
CA GLY A 46 6.30 -9.74 -2.58
C GLY A 46 7.81 -9.67 -2.86
N GLY A 47 8.57 -8.97 -1.99
CA GLY A 47 10.02 -8.82 -2.13
C GLY A 47 10.47 -7.63 -2.97
N ARG A 48 9.54 -6.86 -3.55
CA ARG A 48 9.83 -5.69 -4.37
C ARG A 48 10.41 -4.55 -3.54
N LEU A 49 11.45 -3.89 -4.07
CA LEU A 49 12.07 -2.75 -3.42
C LEU A 49 11.36 -1.44 -3.77
N CYS A 50 11.13 -0.61 -2.76
CA CYS A 50 10.72 0.79 -2.91
C CYS A 50 11.87 1.67 -2.43
N HIS A 51 12.33 2.57 -3.28
CA HIS A 51 13.50 3.42 -3.05
C HIS A 51 13.13 4.82 -2.57
N PHE A 52 14.05 5.44 -1.82
CA PHE A 52 13.99 6.81 -1.31
C PHE A 52 15.32 7.49 -1.66
N ASP A 53 15.50 7.80 -2.94
CA ASP A 53 16.78 8.27 -3.50
C ASP A 53 16.87 9.81 -3.61
N MET A 54 15.77 10.50 -3.22
CA MET A 54 15.73 11.95 -3.19
C MET A 54 16.11 12.48 -1.81
N TRP A 55 16.66 13.69 -1.78
CA TRP A 55 17.17 14.34 -0.57
C TRP A 55 16.65 15.77 -0.44
N GLU A 56 16.49 16.24 0.78
CA GLU A 56 16.00 17.56 1.14
C GLU A 56 16.77 18.13 2.33
N PRO A 57 16.85 19.47 2.51
CA PRO A 57 17.46 20.06 3.71
C PRO A 57 16.60 19.79 4.96
N HIS A 58 17.22 19.79 6.13
CA HIS A 58 16.50 19.78 7.41
C HIS A 58 15.66 21.06 7.58
N GLY A 59 14.59 21.00 8.42
CA GLY A 59 13.74 22.13 8.81
C GLY A 59 12.32 22.04 8.24
N TYR A 60 11.51 23.09 8.48
CA TYR A 60 10.11 23.19 8.04
C TYR A 60 9.99 24.00 6.74
N GLY A 61 8.91 23.79 6.00
CA GLY A 61 8.56 24.51 4.78
C GLY A 61 8.49 23.62 3.54
N ILE A 62 8.06 24.22 2.42
CA ILE A 62 8.03 23.53 1.11
C ILE A 62 9.48 23.44 0.61
N LYS A 63 9.94 22.21 0.41
CA LYS A 63 11.29 21.94 -0.04
C LYS A 63 11.24 21.12 -1.32
N LYS A 64 12.12 21.45 -2.24
CA LYS A 64 12.34 20.67 -3.44
C LYS A 64 13.26 19.51 -3.11
N ALA A 65 12.75 18.28 -3.26
CA ALA A 65 13.62 17.12 -3.16
C ALA A 65 14.47 16.97 -4.42
N LEU A 66 15.77 16.72 -4.22
CA LEU A 66 16.77 16.64 -5.27
C LEU A 66 17.54 15.31 -5.19
N PRO A 67 18.18 14.86 -6.29
CA PRO A 67 19.19 13.80 -6.22
C PRO A 67 20.30 14.19 -5.23
N HIS A 68 20.94 13.20 -4.61
CA HIS A 68 21.91 13.42 -3.52
C HIS A 68 23.00 14.44 -3.85
N ALA A 69 23.63 14.32 -5.02
CA ALA A 69 24.72 15.22 -5.43
C ALA A 69 24.26 16.67 -5.58
N ASP A 70 23.05 16.86 -6.12
CA ASP A 70 22.48 18.19 -6.30
C ASP A 70 22.02 18.80 -4.98
N ALA A 71 21.39 17.99 -4.12
CA ALA A 71 21.00 18.42 -2.78
C ALA A 71 22.20 18.82 -1.93
N LEU A 72 23.29 18.06 -2.02
CA LEU A 72 24.54 18.38 -1.32
C LEU A 72 25.17 19.68 -1.81
N ARG A 73 25.13 19.92 -3.14
CA ARG A 73 25.65 21.15 -3.75
C ARG A 73 24.83 22.38 -3.36
N GLU A 74 23.48 22.23 -3.32
CA GLU A 74 22.58 23.35 -3.05
C GLU A 74 22.45 23.67 -1.56
N HIS A 75 22.45 22.64 -0.70
CA HIS A 75 22.13 22.78 0.74
C HIS A 75 23.27 22.38 1.68
N GLY A 76 24.42 21.91 1.15
CA GLY A 76 25.52 21.43 1.97
C GLY A 76 25.22 20.10 2.69
N PRO A 77 26.01 19.73 3.69
CA PRO A 77 25.90 18.41 4.35
C PRO A 77 24.67 18.23 5.25
N GLY A 78 23.92 19.30 5.53
CA GLY A 78 22.71 19.27 6.37
C GLY A 78 21.46 18.78 5.62
N ILE A 79 21.55 17.64 4.95
CA ILE A 79 20.45 17.05 4.17
C ILE A 79 20.01 15.71 4.74
N LYS A 80 18.76 15.33 4.47
CA LYS A 80 18.14 14.05 4.84
C LYS A 80 17.42 13.45 3.65
N ARG A 81 17.10 12.15 3.70
CA ARG A 81 16.28 11.52 2.66
C ARG A 81 14.87 12.10 2.68
N ALA A 82 14.38 12.45 1.49
CA ALA A 82 13.05 12.98 1.29
C ALA A 82 11.98 11.89 1.27
N PHE A 83 10.75 12.26 1.60
CA PHE A 83 9.54 11.42 1.52
C PHE A 83 9.54 10.16 2.39
N THR A 84 10.44 10.02 3.36
CA THR A 84 10.50 8.84 4.25
C THR A 84 9.24 8.67 5.08
N TYR A 85 8.51 9.74 5.37
CA TYR A 85 7.19 9.71 6.02
C TYR A 85 6.14 8.93 5.22
N LYS A 86 6.34 8.71 3.92
CA LYS A 86 5.46 7.88 3.07
C LYS A 86 5.80 6.38 3.13
N ALA A 87 6.81 6.00 3.92
CA ALA A 87 7.35 4.64 3.89
C ALA A 87 6.31 3.58 4.27
N LEU A 88 5.52 3.81 5.33
CA LEU A 88 4.45 2.89 5.72
C LEU A 88 3.41 2.74 4.61
N ASN A 89 2.94 3.84 4.03
CA ASN A 89 1.96 3.80 2.95
C ASN A 89 2.50 3.03 1.72
N LYS A 90 3.75 3.30 1.32
CA LYS A 90 4.41 2.55 0.23
C LYS A 90 4.57 1.06 0.55
N LEU A 91 4.84 0.71 1.81
CA LEU A 91 4.92 -0.69 2.24
C LEU A 91 3.56 -1.38 2.08
N ILE A 92 2.51 -0.82 2.66
CA ILE A 92 1.18 -1.43 2.69
C ILE A 92 0.59 -1.49 1.28
N GLN A 93 0.48 -0.36 0.58
CA GLN A 93 -0.09 -0.34 -0.79
C GLN A 93 0.75 -1.12 -1.79
N GLY A 94 2.09 -1.06 -1.66
CA GLY A 94 2.97 -1.87 -2.49
C GLY A 94 2.79 -3.36 -2.25
N SER A 95 2.57 -3.78 -1.01
CA SER A 95 2.31 -5.19 -0.66
C SER A 95 0.94 -5.64 -1.16
N ALA A 96 -0.10 -4.82 -1.04
CA ALA A 96 -1.42 -5.09 -1.60
C ALA A 96 -1.35 -5.28 -3.14
N ALA A 97 -0.67 -4.38 -3.84
CA ALA A 97 -0.45 -4.52 -5.28
C ALA A 97 0.34 -5.79 -5.67
N ASP A 98 1.26 -6.25 -4.81
CA ASP A 98 1.95 -7.52 -5.03
C ASP A 98 1.01 -8.72 -4.86
N MET A 99 0.05 -8.64 -3.93
CA MET A 99 -0.98 -9.68 -3.73
C MET A 99 -1.89 -9.79 -4.96
N THR A 100 -2.45 -8.68 -5.44
CA THR A 100 -3.29 -8.65 -6.64
C THR A 100 -2.54 -9.21 -7.85
N LYS A 101 -1.28 -8.85 -8.07
CA LYS A 101 -0.47 -9.38 -9.18
C LYS A 101 -0.22 -10.88 -9.07
N LYS A 102 -0.01 -11.40 -7.86
CA LYS A 102 0.12 -12.84 -7.65
C LYS A 102 -1.19 -13.58 -7.91
N ALA A 103 -2.32 -13.00 -7.49
CA ALA A 103 -3.64 -13.52 -7.80
C ALA A 103 -3.90 -13.57 -9.31
N MET A 104 -3.59 -12.49 -10.05
CA MET A 104 -3.68 -12.45 -11.51
C MET A 104 -2.83 -13.55 -12.17
N LEU A 105 -1.61 -13.76 -11.70
CA LEU A 105 -0.74 -14.81 -12.23
C LEU A 105 -1.33 -16.20 -11.96
N ALA A 106 -1.79 -16.47 -10.75
CA ALA A 106 -2.39 -17.75 -10.38
C ALA A 106 -3.68 -18.03 -11.17
N LEU A 107 -4.50 -17.01 -11.41
CA LEU A 107 -5.69 -17.10 -12.28
C LEU A 107 -5.30 -17.43 -13.70
N TYR A 108 -4.31 -16.74 -14.26
CA TYR A 108 -3.81 -16.99 -15.61
C TYR A 108 -3.29 -18.43 -15.77
N GLU A 109 -2.52 -18.93 -14.81
CA GLU A 109 -2.02 -20.32 -14.79
C GLU A 109 -3.15 -21.35 -14.69
N ALA A 110 -4.29 -20.97 -14.07
CA ALA A 110 -5.51 -21.78 -13.99
C ALA A 110 -6.43 -21.67 -15.22
N GLY A 111 -6.02 -20.90 -16.24
CA GLY A 111 -6.78 -20.68 -17.49
C GLY A 111 -7.84 -19.60 -17.38
N VAL A 112 -7.82 -18.78 -16.33
CA VAL A 112 -8.75 -17.67 -16.13
C VAL A 112 -8.02 -16.35 -16.42
N ILE A 113 -8.55 -15.56 -17.35
CA ILE A 113 -7.92 -14.29 -17.76
C ILE A 113 -8.78 -13.12 -17.26
N PRO A 114 -8.29 -12.33 -16.28
CA PRO A 114 -8.93 -11.08 -15.90
C PRO A 114 -8.93 -10.10 -17.09
N HIS A 115 -10.06 -9.42 -17.31
CA HIS A 115 -10.20 -8.44 -18.39
C HIS A 115 -9.72 -7.07 -17.98
N ILE A 116 -10.05 -6.66 -16.75
CA ILE A 116 -9.70 -5.35 -16.18
C ILE A 116 -9.16 -5.56 -14.76
N GLN A 117 -8.22 -4.73 -14.38
CA GLN A 117 -7.76 -4.59 -12.99
C GLN A 117 -7.94 -3.13 -12.54
N ILE A 118 -8.70 -2.92 -11.47
CA ILE A 118 -8.91 -1.62 -10.85
C ILE A 118 -8.46 -1.74 -9.39
N HIS A 119 -7.30 -1.14 -9.05
CA HIS A 119 -6.69 -1.25 -7.72
C HIS A 119 -6.52 -2.71 -7.25
N ASP A 120 -7.38 -3.18 -6.37
CA ASP A 120 -7.45 -4.52 -5.78
C ASP A 120 -8.59 -5.39 -6.34
N GLU A 121 -9.36 -4.88 -7.29
CA GLU A 121 -10.44 -5.56 -7.99
C GLU A 121 -9.97 -6.18 -9.30
N LEU A 122 -10.60 -7.30 -9.67
CA LEU A 122 -10.40 -7.99 -10.93
C LEU A 122 -11.76 -8.30 -11.58
N ASP A 123 -11.99 -7.75 -12.78
CA ASP A 123 -13.18 -8.05 -13.55
C ASP A 123 -12.94 -9.27 -14.43
N ILE A 124 -13.80 -10.26 -14.30
CA ILE A 124 -13.66 -11.57 -14.93
C ILE A 124 -15.02 -12.00 -15.49
N SER A 125 -15.07 -12.42 -16.74
CA SER A 125 -16.25 -13.11 -17.25
C SER A 125 -16.30 -14.53 -16.73
N VAL A 126 -17.46 -14.94 -16.23
CA VAL A 126 -17.70 -16.26 -15.66
C VAL A 126 -18.86 -16.95 -16.36
N GLU A 127 -18.80 -18.28 -16.44
CA GLU A 127 -19.80 -19.09 -17.16
C GLU A 127 -20.65 -19.94 -16.20
N SER A 128 -20.19 -20.13 -14.96
CA SER A 128 -20.92 -20.91 -13.96
C SER A 128 -20.55 -20.52 -12.53
N PRO A 129 -21.45 -20.81 -11.55
CA PRO A 129 -21.18 -20.59 -10.13
C PRO A 129 -19.93 -21.34 -9.62
N GLU A 130 -19.67 -22.55 -10.14
CA GLU A 130 -18.50 -23.34 -9.74
C GLU A 130 -17.20 -22.65 -10.17
N GLN A 131 -17.22 -21.92 -11.29
CA GLN A 131 -16.08 -21.12 -11.73
C GLN A 131 -15.83 -19.95 -10.79
N ILE A 132 -16.87 -19.30 -10.26
CA ILE A 132 -16.75 -18.23 -9.28
C ILE A 132 -16.04 -18.72 -8.04
N GLU A 133 -16.51 -19.85 -7.45
CA GLU A 133 -15.90 -20.44 -6.26
C GLU A 133 -14.42 -20.79 -6.50
N LYS A 134 -14.08 -21.35 -7.66
CA LYS A 134 -12.70 -21.64 -8.04
C LYS A 134 -11.85 -20.37 -8.10
N ILE A 135 -12.37 -19.29 -8.69
CA ILE A 135 -11.68 -18.00 -8.81
C ILE A 135 -11.39 -17.42 -7.42
N ILE A 136 -12.41 -17.37 -6.54
CA ILE A 136 -12.29 -16.87 -5.17
C ILE A 136 -11.19 -17.64 -4.44
N ASN A 137 -11.22 -18.97 -4.47
CA ASN A 137 -10.22 -19.80 -3.80
C ASN A 137 -8.79 -19.53 -4.32
N ILE A 138 -8.61 -19.39 -5.64
CA ILE A 138 -7.30 -19.05 -6.23
C ILE A 138 -6.80 -17.69 -5.73
N MET A 139 -7.67 -16.69 -5.68
CA MET A 139 -7.30 -15.35 -5.24
C MET A 139 -6.98 -15.32 -3.73
N GLU A 140 -7.77 -15.97 -2.90
CA GLU A 140 -7.54 -16.07 -1.45
C GLU A 140 -6.21 -16.79 -1.14
N ASP A 141 -5.87 -17.82 -1.89
CA ASP A 141 -4.67 -18.63 -1.70
C ASP A 141 -3.41 -18.08 -2.38
N ALA A 142 -3.54 -17.06 -3.23
CA ALA A 142 -2.41 -16.50 -3.99
C ALA A 142 -1.25 -15.99 -3.11
N VAL A 143 -1.56 -15.51 -1.90
CA VAL A 143 -0.58 -15.11 -0.90
C VAL A 143 -1.01 -15.61 0.47
N LYS A 144 -0.20 -16.47 1.07
CA LYS A 144 -0.44 -16.94 2.43
C LYS A 144 -0.04 -15.87 3.44
N LEU A 145 -1.03 -15.41 4.21
CA LEU A 145 -0.87 -14.49 5.34
C LEU A 145 -1.14 -15.24 6.66
N GLU A 146 -0.72 -14.67 7.78
CA GLU A 146 -1.06 -15.17 9.13
C GLU A 146 -2.56 -14.97 9.45
N VAL A 147 -3.19 -14.01 8.79
CA VAL A 147 -4.63 -13.75 8.85
C VAL A 147 -5.30 -14.22 7.57
N PRO A 148 -6.56 -14.68 7.60
CA PRO A 148 -7.28 -15.05 6.40
C PRO A 148 -7.36 -13.87 5.42
N ASN A 149 -7.02 -14.13 4.16
CA ASN A 149 -7.33 -13.22 3.06
C ASN A 149 -8.72 -13.60 2.55
N LYS A 150 -9.61 -12.62 2.39
CA LYS A 150 -10.98 -12.84 1.94
C LYS A 150 -11.25 -12.02 0.71
N VAL A 151 -11.96 -12.61 -0.24
CA VAL A 151 -12.41 -11.99 -1.48
C VAL A 151 -13.92 -11.82 -1.40
N ASP A 152 -14.36 -10.58 -1.49
CA ASP A 152 -15.77 -10.27 -1.74
C ASP A 152 -16.00 -10.29 -3.26
N TYR A 153 -17.18 -10.73 -3.69
CA TYR A 153 -17.53 -10.72 -5.10
C TYR A 153 -18.96 -10.19 -5.33
N GLU A 154 -19.13 -9.58 -6.48
CA GLU A 154 -20.42 -9.15 -7.01
C GLU A 154 -20.55 -9.70 -8.43
N GLU A 155 -21.77 -9.98 -8.85
CA GLU A 155 -22.05 -10.49 -10.21
C GLU A 155 -23.20 -9.70 -10.85
N GLY A 156 -23.14 -9.55 -12.18
CA GLY A 156 -24.15 -8.87 -12.99
C GLY A 156 -24.00 -9.23 -14.45
N ASP A 157 -24.99 -8.90 -15.26
CA ASP A 157 -24.96 -9.15 -16.71
C ASP A 157 -23.91 -8.31 -17.44
N SER A 158 -23.52 -7.19 -16.84
CA SER A 158 -22.45 -6.30 -17.31
C SER A 158 -21.75 -5.62 -16.14
N TRP A 159 -20.55 -5.07 -16.39
CA TRP A 159 -19.82 -4.30 -15.40
C TRP A 159 -20.59 -3.09 -14.85
N GLY A 160 -21.47 -2.49 -15.66
CA GLY A 160 -22.33 -1.38 -15.21
C GLY A 160 -23.45 -1.77 -14.25
N ASP A 161 -23.69 -3.07 -14.05
CA ASP A 161 -24.74 -3.58 -13.16
C ASP A 161 -24.22 -3.92 -11.75
N ILE A 162 -22.90 -3.89 -11.56
CA ILE A 162 -22.22 -4.24 -10.29
C ILE A 162 -21.66 -3.03 -9.52
N HIS A 163 -22.04 -1.78 -9.92
CA HIS A 163 -21.61 -0.52 -9.28
C HIS A 163 -22.73 0.49 -9.17
#